data_0c44170049e9a9964ab83bbc932fbed6
#
_entry.id   0c44170049e9a9964ab83bbc932fbed6
#
_cell.length_a   1.000
_cell.length_b   1.000
_cell.length_c   1.000
_cell.angle_alpha   90.00
_cell.angle_beta   90.00
_cell.angle_gamma   90.00
#
_symmetry.space_group_name_H-M   'P 1'
#
loop_
_entity.id
_entity.type
_entity.pdbx_description
1 polymer ?
#
loop_
_entity_poly.entity_id
_entity_poly.type
_entity_poly.pdbx_seq_one_letter_code
_entity_poly.pdbx_strand_id
1 'polypeptide(L)'
;ALRAALPDDGTRRLVLAPWPGDRHGDHRTLGREAAEVCTTAGHTLRYYPIWLWQWGTPDDVPWSRAAEMELTPEARERKRSALASFPTQLHSAANPSGVLAAGFVERASAGREVLIEPQADPLAEHFERLHRASEDPWSVRTRWYERRKRALALASLPAERYGRALELGCSNGELSAGLAERCDSVLGLDASASAVELASRRTSDLPAVRIERMRVPGEWPGGTFDLVVVSELAYYLAADQWAATIERIGASLAPGGAVLLCHWSGNADDFAQTGAEAHELFAARSGLRRLVAHVEDAFRMEVYG
;
A
#
# COMPACT_ATOMS: atom_id res chain seq x y z
N ALA A 1 13.17 1.05 -13.68
CA ALA A 1 13.05 1.51 -15.09
C ALA A 1 11.84 2.42 -15.26
N LEU A 2 10.66 2.07 -14.77
CA LEU A 2 9.42 2.83 -14.99
C LEU A 2 9.45 4.23 -14.33
N ARG A 3 9.98 4.36 -13.11
CA ARG A 3 10.17 5.67 -12.44
C ARG A 3 11.03 6.64 -13.26
N ALA A 4 12.01 6.14 -14.01
CA ALA A 4 12.84 6.97 -14.86
C ALA A 4 12.14 7.42 -16.16
N ALA A 5 11.06 6.75 -16.54
CA ALA A 5 10.28 7.09 -17.74
C ALA A 5 9.19 8.14 -17.48
N LEU A 6 8.83 8.39 -16.22
CA LEU A 6 7.86 9.40 -15.83
C LEU A 6 8.59 10.58 -15.18
N PRO A 7 8.64 11.77 -15.83
CA PRO A 7 9.29 12.94 -15.26
C PRO A 7 8.65 13.34 -13.94
N ASP A 8 9.49 13.64 -12.93
CA ASP A 8 9.06 14.19 -11.65
C ASP A 8 9.03 15.73 -11.73
N ASP A 9 8.02 16.24 -12.42
CA ASP A 9 7.81 17.67 -12.67
C ASP A 9 6.54 18.22 -11.99
N GLY A 10 5.98 17.45 -11.05
CA GLY A 10 4.75 17.79 -10.35
C GLY A 10 3.47 17.67 -11.19
N THR A 11 3.57 17.24 -12.45
CA THR A 11 2.40 17.12 -13.35
C THR A 11 1.69 15.78 -13.13
N ARG A 12 0.39 15.81 -12.80
CA ARG A 12 -0.44 14.60 -12.79
C ARG A 12 -0.66 14.10 -14.20
N ARG A 13 -0.36 12.84 -14.45
CA ARG A 13 -0.50 12.17 -15.75
C ARG A 13 -1.50 11.03 -15.68
N LEU A 14 -2.15 10.77 -16.82
CA LEU A 14 -2.83 9.51 -17.05
C LEU A 14 -1.81 8.51 -17.59
N VAL A 15 -1.58 7.44 -16.83
CA VAL A 15 -0.70 6.34 -17.21
C VAL A 15 -1.55 5.16 -17.64
N LEU A 16 -1.26 4.62 -18.82
CA LEU A 16 -1.88 3.39 -19.31
C LEU A 16 -0.87 2.25 -19.20
N ALA A 17 -1.23 1.16 -18.52
CA ALA A 17 -0.39 -0.01 -18.35
C ALA A 17 -1.15 -1.30 -18.69
N PRO A 18 -0.46 -2.40 -19.02
CA PRO A 18 -1.10 -3.70 -19.18
C PRO A 18 -1.76 -4.14 -17.87
N TRP A 19 -2.93 -4.77 -17.98
CA TRP A 19 -3.63 -5.26 -16.79
C TRP A 19 -2.86 -6.41 -16.11
N PRO A 20 -2.60 -6.36 -14.78
CA PRO A 20 -1.83 -7.40 -14.09
C PRO A 20 -2.55 -8.77 -14.05
N GLY A 21 -3.87 -8.82 -14.29
CA GLY A 21 -4.64 -10.05 -14.43
C GLY A 21 -4.61 -10.67 -15.84
N ASP A 22 -3.85 -10.14 -16.76
CA ASP A 22 -3.83 -10.47 -18.20
C ASP A 22 -3.13 -11.80 -18.56
N ARG A 23 -2.98 -12.72 -17.62
CA ARG A 23 -2.39 -14.08 -17.78
C ARG A 23 -1.00 -14.13 -18.44
N HIS A 24 -0.34 -12.97 -18.65
CA HIS A 24 1.02 -12.85 -19.17
C HIS A 24 1.97 -12.34 -18.07
N GLY A 25 3.13 -12.99 -17.91
CA GLY A 25 4.08 -12.67 -16.83
C GLY A 25 4.58 -11.23 -16.86
N ASP A 26 4.96 -10.74 -18.05
CA ASP A 26 5.47 -9.37 -18.22
C ASP A 26 4.38 -8.33 -17.97
N HIS A 27 3.14 -8.59 -18.39
CA HIS A 27 2.00 -7.71 -18.12
C HIS A 27 1.69 -7.61 -16.64
N ARG A 28 1.77 -8.74 -15.93
CA ARG A 28 1.59 -8.80 -14.48
C ARG A 28 2.64 -7.96 -13.76
N THR A 29 3.90 -8.10 -14.14
CA THR A 29 5.01 -7.36 -13.55
C THR A 29 4.88 -5.87 -13.84
N LEU A 30 4.71 -5.51 -15.12
CA LEU A 30 4.61 -4.11 -15.52
C LEU A 30 3.37 -3.41 -14.93
N GLY A 31 2.23 -4.11 -14.88
CA GLY A 31 1.01 -3.57 -14.30
C GLY A 31 1.13 -3.29 -12.80
N ARG A 32 1.81 -4.16 -12.04
CA ARG A 32 2.08 -3.95 -10.61
C ARG A 32 3.04 -2.79 -10.38
N GLU A 33 4.14 -2.75 -11.11
CA GLU A 33 5.11 -1.65 -11.06
C GLU A 33 4.44 -0.30 -11.40
N ALA A 34 3.56 -0.29 -12.41
CA ALA A 34 2.81 0.91 -12.77
C ALA A 34 1.88 1.38 -11.64
N ALA A 35 1.23 0.44 -10.93
CA ALA A 35 0.39 0.77 -9.77
C ALA A 35 1.22 1.43 -8.67
N GLU A 36 2.36 0.86 -8.33
CA GLU A 36 3.26 1.40 -7.29
C GLU A 36 3.76 2.80 -7.65
N VAL A 37 4.27 2.97 -8.88
CA VAL A 37 4.80 4.26 -9.34
C VAL A 37 3.70 5.32 -9.39
N CYS A 38 2.52 4.99 -9.92
CA CYS A 38 1.41 5.94 -10.03
C CYS A 38 0.87 6.35 -8.66
N THR A 39 0.77 5.41 -7.72
CA THR A 39 0.35 5.69 -6.35
C THR A 39 1.32 6.65 -5.67
N THR A 40 2.64 6.36 -5.75
CA THR A 40 3.69 7.18 -5.12
C THR A 40 3.75 8.59 -5.73
N ALA A 41 3.62 8.71 -7.05
CA ALA A 41 3.74 9.99 -7.77
C ALA A 41 2.39 10.74 -7.92
N GLY A 42 1.29 10.19 -7.42
CA GLY A 42 -0.04 10.81 -7.54
C GLY A 42 -0.60 10.84 -8.96
N HIS A 43 -0.15 9.95 -9.85
CA HIS A 43 -0.65 9.82 -11.21
C HIS A 43 -1.96 9.03 -11.25
N THR A 44 -2.76 9.23 -12.30
CA THR A 44 -3.94 8.41 -12.56
C THR A 44 -3.54 7.21 -13.39
N LEU A 45 -3.86 5.99 -12.91
CA LEU A 45 -3.60 4.75 -13.63
C LEU A 45 -4.89 4.19 -14.23
N ARG A 46 -4.79 3.66 -15.44
CA ARG A 46 -5.78 2.79 -16.06
C ARG A 46 -5.07 1.60 -16.69
N TYR A 47 -5.66 0.44 -16.59
CA TYR A 47 -5.14 -0.76 -17.22
C TYR A 47 -5.87 -1.04 -18.54
N TYR A 48 -5.16 -1.62 -19.48
CA TYR A 48 -5.74 -2.17 -20.70
C TYR A 48 -5.47 -3.66 -20.79
N PRO A 49 -6.48 -4.51 -21.06
CA PRO A 49 -6.30 -5.93 -21.26
C PRO A 49 -5.88 -6.21 -22.70
N ILE A 50 -4.96 -7.18 -22.89
CA ILE A 50 -4.55 -7.67 -24.21
C ILE A 50 -4.79 -9.18 -24.29
N TRP A 51 -4.00 -9.96 -23.54
CA TRP A 51 -4.07 -11.42 -23.57
C TRP A 51 -5.34 -11.98 -22.94
N LEU A 52 -6.02 -11.22 -22.13
CA LEU A 52 -7.34 -11.53 -21.63
C LEU A 52 -8.33 -11.79 -22.79
N TRP A 53 -8.26 -11.00 -23.85
CA TRP A 53 -9.10 -11.19 -25.04
C TRP A 53 -8.75 -12.42 -25.87
N GLN A 54 -7.55 -12.96 -25.69
CA GLN A 54 -7.06 -14.16 -26.36
C GLN A 54 -7.34 -15.44 -25.57
N TRP A 55 -7.11 -15.40 -24.24
CA TRP A 55 -7.09 -16.57 -23.38
C TRP A 55 -8.09 -16.52 -22.24
N GLY A 56 -8.75 -15.41 -22.03
CA GLY A 56 -9.72 -15.23 -20.96
C GLY A 56 -11.15 -15.53 -21.38
N THR A 57 -12.00 -15.53 -20.38
CA THR A 57 -13.46 -15.62 -20.51
C THR A 57 -14.09 -14.31 -20.02
N PRO A 58 -15.38 -14.04 -20.31
CA PRO A 58 -16.04 -12.85 -19.76
C PRO A 58 -15.99 -12.76 -18.24
N ASP A 59 -15.95 -13.89 -17.53
CA ASP A 59 -15.90 -13.93 -16.06
C ASP A 59 -14.54 -13.51 -15.50
N ASP A 60 -13.49 -13.54 -16.31
CA ASP A 60 -12.16 -13.07 -15.91
C ASP A 60 -12.06 -11.52 -15.90
N VAL A 61 -13.02 -10.81 -16.51
CA VAL A 61 -13.03 -9.34 -16.61
C VAL A 61 -13.64 -8.75 -15.36
N PRO A 62 -12.96 -7.83 -14.68
CA PRO A 62 -13.55 -7.12 -13.52
C PRO A 62 -14.51 -6.02 -13.98
N TRP A 63 -15.70 -6.40 -14.50
CA TRP A 63 -16.67 -5.50 -15.11
C TRP A 63 -17.10 -4.34 -14.23
N SER A 64 -17.13 -4.52 -12.91
CA SER A 64 -17.45 -3.44 -11.97
C SER A 64 -16.44 -2.28 -11.96
N ARG A 65 -15.26 -2.51 -12.53
CA ARG A 65 -14.16 -1.54 -12.63
C ARG A 65 -13.74 -1.28 -14.08
N ALA A 66 -14.42 -1.89 -15.03
CA ALA A 66 -14.15 -1.74 -16.46
C ALA A 66 -15.05 -0.66 -17.06
N ALA A 67 -14.48 0.21 -17.87
CA ALA A 67 -15.18 1.20 -18.65
C ALA A 67 -14.86 1.03 -20.13
N GLU A 68 -15.86 1.09 -20.98
CA GLU A 68 -15.68 1.14 -22.43
C GLU A 68 -15.47 2.59 -22.87
N MET A 69 -14.51 2.80 -23.76
CA MET A 69 -14.21 4.05 -24.41
C MET A 69 -14.38 3.88 -25.92
N GLU A 70 -15.28 4.65 -26.53
CA GLU A 70 -15.42 4.67 -27.99
C GLU A 70 -14.24 5.42 -28.62
N LEU A 71 -13.67 4.82 -29.65
CA LEU A 71 -12.63 5.44 -30.46
C LEU A 71 -13.25 6.33 -31.53
N THR A 72 -12.63 7.49 -31.77
CA THR A 72 -12.99 8.30 -32.92
C THR A 72 -12.73 7.53 -34.24
N PRO A 73 -13.41 7.84 -35.32
CA PRO A 73 -13.17 7.20 -36.62
C PRO A 73 -11.69 7.19 -37.04
N GLU A 74 -10.97 8.29 -36.77
CA GLU A 74 -9.55 8.42 -37.07
C GLU A 74 -8.68 7.52 -36.17
N ALA A 75 -8.99 7.43 -34.88
CA ALA A 75 -8.27 6.56 -33.92
C ALA A 75 -8.50 5.08 -34.28
N ARG A 76 -9.73 4.71 -34.64
CA ARG A 76 -10.08 3.37 -35.11
C ARG A 76 -9.31 2.98 -36.36
N GLU A 77 -9.21 3.87 -37.34
CA GLU A 77 -8.46 3.60 -38.57
C GLU A 77 -6.95 3.46 -38.31
N ARG A 78 -6.37 4.35 -37.48
CA ARG A 78 -4.97 4.21 -37.06
C ARG A 78 -4.70 2.88 -36.35
N LYS A 79 -5.59 2.45 -35.48
CA LYS A 79 -5.48 1.17 -34.78
C LYS A 79 -5.54 -0.01 -35.76
N ARG A 80 -6.46 0.01 -36.70
CA ARG A 80 -6.58 -1.01 -37.75
C ARG A 80 -5.32 -1.11 -38.59
N SER A 81 -4.80 0.05 -39.05
CA SER A 81 -3.56 0.13 -39.81
C SER A 81 -2.36 -0.39 -39.01
N ALA A 82 -2.28 -0.05 -37.71
CA ALA A 82 -1.24 -0.56 -36.84
C ALA A 82 -1.31 -2.09 -36.70
N LEU A 83 -2.49 -2.68 -36.48
CA LEU A 83 -2.68 -4.13 -36.42
C LEU A 83 -2.24 -4.80 -37.73
N ALA A 84 -2.62 -4.25 -38.87
CA ALA A 84 -2.24 -4.78 -40.18
C ALA A 84 -0.72 -4.77 -40.43
N SER A 85 0.03 -3.93 -39.70
CA SER A 85 1.49 -3.85 -39.80
C SER A 85 2.23 -5.02 -39.13
N PHE A 86 1.50 -5.94 -38.47
CA PHE A 86 2.05 -7.14 -37.82
C PHE A 86 1.60 -8.44 -38.50
N PRO A 87 1.95 -8.67 -39.78
CA PRO A 87 1.46 -9.84 -40.53
C PRO A 87 1.91 -11.16 -39.94
N THR A 88 3.03 -11.19 -39.20
CA THR A 88 3.52 -12.39 -38.51
C THR A 88 2.66 -12.81 -37.32
N GLN A 89 1.86 -11.89 -36.79
CA GLN A 89 0.99 -12.13 -35.64
C GLN A 89 -0.45 -12.51 -36.08
N LEU A 90 -0.81 -12.16 -37.30
CA LEU A 90 -2.17 -12.34 -37.82
C LEU A 90 -2.30 -13.67 -38.56
N HIS A 91 -3.39 -14.40 -38.31
CA HIS A 91 -3.78 -15.50 -39.15
C HIS A 91 -4.22 -15.01 -40.51
N SER A 92 -3.64 -15.55 -41.56
CA SER A 92 -4.02 -15.31 -42.95
C SER A 92 -3.76 -16.55 -43.81
N ALA A 93 -4.20 -16.55 -45.03
CA ALA A 93 -3.88 -17.63 -45.99
C ALA A 93 -2.36 -17.74 -46.21
N ALA A 94 -1.60 -16.63 -46.07
CA ALA A 94 -0.15 -16.60 -46.15
C ALA A 94 0.57 -16.94 -44.82
N ASN A 95 -0.14 -16.86 -43.68
CA ASN A 95 0.38 -17.19 -42.33
C ASN A 95 -0.67 -17.94 -41.52
N PRO A 96 -0.87 -19.25 -41.76
CA PRO A 96 -1.83 -20.07 -41.00
C PRO A 96 -1.44 -20.25 -39.51
N SER A 97 -0.19 -19.98 -39.17
CA SER A 97 0.34 -20.14 -37.80
C SER A 97 0.35 -18.81 -37.01
N GLY A 98 -0.37 -17.78 -37.45
CA GLY A 98 -0.45 -16.50 -36.71
C GLY A 98 -0.83 -16.68 -35.25
N VAL A 99 -0.23 -15.87 -34.38
CA VAL A 99 -0.36 -16.00 -32.93
C VAL A 99 -1.72 -15.52 -32.43
N LEU A 100 -2.29 -14.48 -33.09
CA LEU A 100 -3.54 -13.86 -32.68
C LEU A 100 -4.74 -14.56 -33.30
N ALA A 101 -5.68 -15.01 -32.49
CA ALA A 101 -6.92 -15.60 -32.96
C ALA A 101 -7.79 -14.57 -33.72
N ALA A 102 -8.57 -15.03 -34.68
CA ALA A 102 -9.47 -14.16 -35.48
C ALA A 102 -10.42 -13.35 -34.57
N GLY A 103 -10.99 -13.95 -33.54
CA GLY A 103 -11.84 -13.24 -32.59
C GLY A 103 -11.13 -12.16 -31.75
N PHE A 104 -9.81 -12.32 -31.54
CA PHE A 104 -9.00 -11.24 -30.92
C PHE A 104 -8.90 -10.03 -31.89
N VAL A 105 -8.56 -10.29 -33.14
CA VAL A 105 -8.39 -9.24 -34.16
C VAL A 105 -9.71 -8.51 -34.40
N GLU A 106 -10.83 -9.23 -34.44
CA GLU A 106 -12.17 -8.67 -34.57
C GLU A 106 -12.48 -7.71 -33.39
N ARG A 107 -12.29 -8.13 -32.15
CA ARG A 107 -12.48 -7.28 -30.95
C ARG A 107 -11.54 -6.09 -30.96
N ALA A 108 -10.25 -6.30 -31.24
CA ALA A 108 -9.27 -5.22 -31.33
C ALA A 108 -9.62 -4.17 -32.40
N SER A 109 -10.37 -4.57 -33.47
CA SER A 109 -10.80 -3.68 -34.53
C SER A 109 -12.18 -3.07 -34.34
N ALA A 110 -12.91 -3.44 -33.28
CA ALA A 110 -14.31 -3.07 -33.06
C ALA A 110 -14.57 -1.57 -32.80
N GLY A 111 -13.53 -0.76 -32.63
CA GLY A 111 -13.66 0.67 -32.42
C GLY A 111 -13.93 1.07 -30.97
N ARG A 112 -13.70 0.17 -30.05
CA ARG A 112 -13.79 0.39 -28.60
C ARG A 112 -12.53 -0.06 -27.91
N GLU A 113 -12.20 0.60 -26.79
CA GLU A 113 -11.19 0.15 -25.82
C GLU A 113 -11.85 -0.14 -24.50
N VAL A 114 -11.35 -1.12 -23.78
CA VAL A 114 -11.73 -1.39 -22.40
C VAL A 114 -10.60 -0.93 -21.50
N LEU A 115 -10.90 -0.02 -20.61
CA LEU A 115 -9.98 0.44 -19.58
C LEU A 115 -10.47 -0.05 -18.23
N ILE A 116 -9.56 -0.66 -17.46
CA ILE A 116 -9.86 -1.22 -16.13
C ILE A 116 -9.24 -0.29 -15.09
N GLU A 117 -10.03 0.13 -14.12
CA GLU A 117 -9.53 0.86 -12.96
C GLU A 117 -8.67 -0.06 -12.08
N PRO A 118 -7.57 0.45 -11.49
CA PRO A 118 -6.85 -0.27 -10.46
C PRO A 118 -7.82 -0.76 -9.38
N GLN A 119 -7.55 -1.95 -8.86
CA GLN A 119 -8.27 -2.37 -7.67
C GLN A 119 -7.85 -1.45 -6.55
N ALA A 120 -8.81 -0.72 -6.02
CA ALA A 120 -8.59 0.00 -4.79
C ALA A 120 -8.26 -1.03 -3.71
N ASP A 121 -7.36 -0.68 -2.81
CA ASP A 121 -7.15 -1.45 -1.60
C ASP A 121 -8.34 -1.19 -0.68
N PRO A 122 -9.23 -2.17 -0.43
CA PRO A 122 -10.42 -1.95 0.38
C PRO A 122 -10.08 -1.43 1.78
N LEU A 123 -8.93 -1.86 2.32
CA LEU A 123 -8.44 -1.43 3.62
C LEU A 123 -8.00 0.04 3.61
N ALA A 124 -7.20 0.44 2.61
CA ALA A 124 -6.79 1.84 2.47
C ALA A 124 -7.98 2.78 2.22
N GLU A 125 -8.96 2.35 1.42
CA GLU A 125 -10.20 3.11 1.21
C GLU A 125 -11.06 3.19 2.48
N HIS A 126 -11.10 2.11 3.27
CA HIS A 126 -11.80 2.10 4.55
C HIS A 126 -11.23 3.17 5.48
N PHE A 127 -9.90 3.19 5.68
CA PHE A 127 -9.25 4.20 6.53
C PHE A 127 -9.36 5.61 5.96
N GLU A 128 -9.28 5.76 4.64
CA GLU A 128 -9.50 7.06 4.01
C GLU A 128 -10.90 7.61 4.30
N ARG A 129 -11.94 6.76 4.24
CA ARG A 129 -13.30 7.17 4.60
C ARG A 129 -13.44 7.53 6.09
N LEU A 130 -12.83 6.76 6.98
CA LEU A 130 -12.86 7.03 8.43
C LEU A 130 -12.22 8.37 8.77
N HIS A 131 -11.02 8.66 8.24
CA HIS A 131 -10.32 9.91 8.52
C HIS A 131 -10.94 11.12 7.82
N ARG A 132 -11.64 10.94 6.71
CA ARG A 132 -12.46 11.99 6.11
C ARG A 132 -13.71 12.32 6.93
N ALA A 133 -14.31 11.30 7.53
CA ALA A 133 -15.54 11.48 8.32
C ALA A 133 -15.25 12.06 9.71
N SER A 134 -14.06 11.83 10.27
CA SER A 134 -13.68 12.28 11.61
C SER A 134 -12.17 12.55 11.71
N GLU A 135 -11.79 13.65 12.36
CA GLU A 135 -10.38 13.94 12.70
C GLU A 135 -9.85 13.01 13.80
N ASP A 136 -10.71 12.32 14.52
CA ASP A 136 -10.36 11.40 15.61
C ASP A 136 -11.35 10.22 15.66
N PRO A 137 -11.29 9.30 14.66
CA PRO A 137 -12.27 8.21 14.51
C PRO A 137 -12.38 7.31 15.74
N TRP A 138 -11.29 7.11 16.47
CA TRP A 138 -11.25 6.24 17.66
C TRP A 138 -11.18 7.03 18.97
N SER A 139 -11.31 8.36 18.93
CA SER A 139 -11.20 9.25 20.08
C SER A 139 -9.87 9.11 20.83
N VAL A 140 -8.77 8.91 20.07
CA VAL A 140 -7.43 8.70 20.63
C VAL A 140 -6.91 9.90 21.42
N ARG A 141 -7.43 11.10 21.14
CA ARG A 141 -7.10 12.32 21.87
C ARG A 141 -7.74 12.39 23.24
N THR A 142 -9.00 11.93 23.34
CA THR A 142 -9.87 12.29 24.48
C THR A 142 -10.16 11.11 25.40
N ARG A 143 -10.31 9.89 24.90
CA ARG A 143 -10.57 8.73 25.73
C ARG A 143 -9.44 8.46 26.69
N TRP A 144 -9.76 8.28 27.96
CA TRP A 144 -8.79 7.95 29.01
C TRP A 144 -7.99 6.70 28.67
N TYR A 145 -8.65 5.66 28.16
CA TYR A 145 -8.04 4.40 27.72
C TYR A 145 -6.91 4.65 26.70
N GLU A 146 -7.16 5.44 25.65
CA GLU A 146 -6.21 5.70 24.58
C GLU A 146 -5.01 6.53 25.07
N ARG A 147 -5.28 7.55 25.88
CA ARG A 147 -4.23 8.36 26.49
C ARG A 147 -3.34 7.55 27.41
N ARG A 148 -3.97 6.67 28.25
CA ARG A 148 -3.24 5.78 29.16
C ARG A 148 -2.41 4.76 28.39
N LYS A 149 -2.97 4.09 27.39
CA LYS A 149 -2.29 3.12 26.52
C LYS A 149 -1.06 3.75 25.87
N ARG A 150 -1.20 4.94 25.29
CA ARG A 150 -0.10 5.70 24.70
C ARG A 150 0.98 6.07 25.71
N ALA A 151 0.59 6.54 26.92
CA ALA A 151 1.54 6.86 27.97
C ALA A 151 2.32 5.61 28.42
N LEU A 152 1.66 4.47 28.55
CA LEU A 152 2.32 3.19 28.88
C LEU A 152 3.25 2.75 27.75
N ALA A 153 2.86 2.92 26.49
CA ALA A 153 3.70 2.59 25.34
C ALA A 153 5.02 3.38 25.37
N LEU A 154 4.95 4.69 25.58
CA LEU A 154 6.14 5.54 25.70
C LEU A 154 6.99 5.21 26.94
N ALA A 155 6.36 4.91 28.07
CA ALA A 155 7.04 4.55 29.31
C ALA A 155 7.72 3.17 29.24
N SER A 156 7.23 2.27 28.38
CA SER A 156 7.78 0.92 28.21
C SER A 156 9.05 0.87 27.36
N LEU A 157 9.39 1.96 26.69
CA LEU A 157 10.61 2.06 25.89
C LEU A 157 11.86 2.05 26.79
N PRO A 158 12.78 1.04 26.64
CA PRO A 158 13.88 0.85 27.56
C PRO A 158 14.93 1.96 27.55
N ALA A 159 15.20 2.57 26.41
CA ALA A 159 16.16 3.67 26.31
C ALA A 159 15.51 5.02 26.68
N GLU A 160 16.26 5.90 27.29
CA GLU A 160 15.80 7.26 27.60
C GLU A 160 15.48 8.05 26.32
N ARG A 161 16.31 7.87 25.29
CA ARG A 161 16.19 8.57 24.00
C ARG A 161 16.60 7.67 22.82
N TYR A 162 15.99 7.89 21.66
CA TYR A 162 16.31 7.24 20.40
C TYR A 162 16.70 8.27 19.34
N GLY A 163 17.57 7.92 18.39
CA GLY A 163 17.95 8.77 17.27
C GLY A 163 16.78 8.90 16.28
N ARG A 164 16.53 7.85 15.52
CA ARG A 164 15.48 7.83 14.49
C ARG A 164 14.38 6.82 14.81
N ALA A 165 13.16 7.30 14.91
CA ALA A 165 12.00 6.45 15.06
C ALA A 165 11.17 6.36 13.76
N LEU A 166 10.60 5.18 13.50
CA LEU A 166 9.62 4.90 12.47
C LEU A 166 8.32 4.45 13.12
N GLU A 167 7.22 5.13 12.84
CA GLU A 167 5.88 4.73 13.27
C GLU A 167 5.08 4.27 12.05
N LEU A 168 4.56 3.04 12.10
CA LEU A 168 3.72 2.47 11.06
C LEU A 168 2.24 2.63 11.44
N GLY A 169 1.45 3.29 10.59
CA GLY A 169 0.03 3.57 10.86
C GLY A 169 -0.14 4.73 11.84
N CYS A 170 0.40 5.92 11.55
CA CYS A 170 0.42 7.05 12.49
C CYS A 170 -0.95 7.74 12.69
N SER A 171 -1.96 7.40 11.88
CA SER A 171 -3.31 7.96 11.98
C SER A 171 -3.31 9.50 12.07
N ASN A 172 -3.85 10.07 13.13
CA ASN A 172 -3.89 11.51 13.35
C ASN A 172 -2.64 12.10 14.07
N GLY A 173 -1.56 11.33 14.23
CA GLY A 173 -0.26 11.78 14.72
C GLY A 173 -0.13 11.95 16.23
N GLU A 174 -1.07 11.45 17.03
CA GLU A 174 -1.01 11.59 18.50
C GLU A 174 0.15 10.82 19.12
N LEU A 175 0.47 9.62 18.62
CA LEU A 175 1.63 8.87 19.11
C LEU A 175 2.93 9.43 18.52
N SER A 176 2.94 9.87 17.25
CA SER A 176 4.08 10.59 16.64
C SER A 176 4.51 11.79 17.46
N ALA A 177 3.53 12.58 17.95
CA ALA A 177 3.80 13.72 18.80
C ALA A 177 4.44 13.32 20.14
N GLY A 178 3.98 12.24 20.77
CA GLY A 178 4.58 11.70 21.98
C GLY A 178 5.99 11.14 21.76
N LEU A 179 6.24 10.50 20.61
CA LEU A 179 7.56 10.00 20.24
C LEU A 179 8.58 11.13 20.04
N ALA A 180 8.15 12.30 19.60
CA ALA A 180 9.03 13.48 19.45
C ALA A 180 9.72 13.92 20.75
N GLU A 181 9.14 13.62 21.90
CA GLU A 181 9.74 13.89 23.21
C GLU A 181 10.89 12.92 23.55
N ARG A 182 10.92 11.76 22.87
CA ARG A 182 11.81 10.64 23.15
C ARG A 182 12.78 10.33 21.99
N CYS A 183 12.66 11.03 20.85
CA CYS A 183 13.42 10.75 19.64
C CYS A 183 14.00 12.03 19.05
N ASP A 184 15.17 11.93 18.38
CA ASP A 184 15.76 13.05 17.66
C ASP A 184 15.02 13.33 16.35
N SER A 185 14.46 12.28 15.76
CA SER A 185 13.57 12.38 14.60
C SER A 185 12.55 11.25 14.58
N VAL A 186 11.33 11.54 14.12
CA VAL A 186 10.22 10.61 13.97
C VAL A 186 9.71 10.68 12.54
N LEU A 187 9.63 9.53 11.88
CA LEU A 187 8.94 9.37 10.62
C LEU A 187 7.65 8.58 10.85
N GLY A 188 6.52 9.26 10.75
CA GLY A 188 5.19 8.63 10.80
C GLY A 188 4.69 8.29 9.40
N LEU A 189 4.20 7.07 9.21
CA LEU A 189 3.64 6.61 7.95
C LEU A 189 2.17 6.27 8.10
N ASP A 190 1.37 6.64 7.10
CA ASP A 190 0.00 6.16 6.96
C ASP A 190 -0.37 5.98 5.48
N ALA A 191 -1.26 5.03 5.18
CA ALA A 191 -1.75 4.78 3.83
C ALA A 191 -2.83 5.79 3.40
N SER A 192 -3.57 6.35 4.36
CA SER A 192 -4.63 7.33 4.13
C SER A 192 -4.05 8.74 3.93
N ALA A 193 -4.43 9.40 2.84
CA ALA A 193 -4.05 10.79 2.59
C ALA A 193 -4.64 11.75 3.65
N SER A 194 -5.87 11.48 4.07
CA SER A 194 -6.56 12.27 5.12
C SER A 194 -5.89 12.11 6.49
N ALA A 195 -5.43 10.90 6.84
CA ALA A 195 -4.66 10.66 8.06
C ALA A 195 -3.34 11.44 8.04
N VAL A 196 -2.60 11.37 6.93
CA VAL A 196 -1.34 12.11 6.74
C VAL A 196 -1.54 13.62 6.89
N GLU A 197 -2.61 14.18 6.34
CA GLU A 197 -2.94 15.60 6.51
C GLU A 197 -3.23 15.96 7.97
N LEU A 198 -4.04 15.13 8.65
CA LEU A 198 -4.36 15.30 10.08
C LEU A 198 -3.11 15.23 10.95
N ALA A 199 -2.27 14.21 10.74
CA ALA A 199 -1.02 14.03 11.48
C ALA A 199 -0.03 15.17 11.22
N SER A 200 0.10 15.62 9.96
CA SER A 200 0.97 16.76 9.60
C SER A 200 0.53 18.06 10.29
N ARG A 201 -0.79 18.31 10.33
CA ARG A 201 -1.33 19.46 11.08
C ARG A 201 -1.07 19.32 12.57
N ARG A 202 -1.29 18.12 13.13
CA ARG A 202 -1.09 17.84 14.57
C ARG A 202 0.35 18.04 15.02
N THR A 203 1.31 17.76 14.14
CA THR A 203 2.73 17.78 14.44
C THR A 203 3.48 18.98 13.82
N SER A 204 2.74 19.96 13.31
CA SER A 204 3.31 21.12 12.58
C SER A 204 4.35 21.91 13.39
N ASP A 205 4.18 21.98 14.71
CA ASP A 205 5.07 22.69 15.63
C ASP A 205 6.22 21.81 16.17
N LEU A 206 6.32 20.56 15.69
CA LEU A 206 7.32 19.58 16.11
C LEU A 206 8.32 19.31 14.98
N PRO A 207 9.43 20.05 14.90
CA PRO A 207 10.39 19.96 13.79
C PRO A 207 11.06 18.58 13.69
N ALA A 208 11.05 17.79 14.77
CA ALA A 208 11.54 16.42 14.79
C ALA A 208 10.61 15.43 14.06
N VAL A 209 9.36 15.80 13.75
CA VAL A 209 8.36 14.88 13.17
C VAL A 209 8.18 15.15 11.69
N ARG A 210 8.25 14.09 10.91
CA ARG A 210 7.88 14.07 9.49
C ARG A 210 6.82 13.01 9.26
N ILE A 211 5.78 13.37 8.53
CA ILE A 211 4.69 12.47 8.19
C ILE A 211 4.70 12.23 6.68
N GLU A 212 4.64 10.96 6.27
CA GLU A 212 4.63 10.59 4.87
C GLU A 212 3.51 9.59 4.56
N ARG A 213 2.99 9.69 3.35
CA ARG A 213 2.04 8.70 2.87
C ARG A 213 2.78 7.51 2.28
N MET A 214 2.67 6.35 2.96
CA MET A 214 3.22 5.08 2.48
C MET A 214 2.31 3.92 2.89
N ARG A 215 2.23 2.93 2.03
CA ARG A 215 1.48 1.69 2.26
C ARG A 215 2.43 0.53 2.51
N VAL A 216 2.58 0.15 3.76
CA VAL A 216 3.38 -1.01 4.15
C VAL A 216 2.61 -2.33 3.88
N PRO A 217 3.31 -3.43 3.53
CA PRO A 217 4.75 -3.57 3.33
C PRO A 217 5.24 -3.21 1.92
N GLY A 218 4.35 -2.88 0.98
CA GLY A 218 4.68 -2.64 -0.43
C GLY A 218 5.59 -1.43 -0.64
N GLU A 219 5.36 -0.37 0.13
CA GLU A 219 6.20 0.81 0.19
C GLU A 219 6.95 0.83 1.53
N TRP A 220 8.22 1.27 1.52
CA TRP A 220 9.05 1.30 2.71
C TRP A 220 10.06 2.45 2.66
N PRO A 221 10.26 3.20 3.76
CA PRO A 221 11.21 4.31 3.77
C PRO A 221 12.66 3.82 3.74
N GLY A 222 13.54 4.64 3.17
CA GLY A 222 14.97 4.36 3.16
C GLY A 222 15.66 4.64 4.50
N GLY A 223 16.79 3.97 4.71
CA GLY A 223 17.65 4.13 5.87
C GLY A 223 17.33 3.17 7.01
N THR A 224 17.96 3.40 8.17
CA THR A 224 17.82 2.58 9.38
C THR A 224 17.17 3.38 10.52
N PHE A 225 16.55 2.66 11.46
CA PHE A 225 15.81 3.24 12.59
C PHE A 225 16.25 2.59 13.90
N ASP A 226 16.38 3.38 14.94
CA ASP A 226 16.72 2.90 16.30
C ASP A 226 15.47 2.43 17.04
N LEU A 227 14.30 2.90 16.59
CA LEU A 227 13.01 2.51 17.13
C LEU A 227 12.01 2.32 15.98
N VAL A 228 11.34 1.17 15.94
CA VAL A 228 10.17 0.99 15.07
C VAL A 228 8.94 0.77 15.96
N VAL A 229 7.87 1.49 15.68
CA VAL A 229 6.61 1.41 16.44
C VAL A 229 5.49 0.93 15.54
N VAL A 230 4.79 -0.11 15.98
CA VAL A 230 3.60 -0.65 15.34
C VAL A 230 2.48 -0.67 16.37
N SER A 231 1.62 0.31 16.29
CA SER A 231 0.48 0.46 17.19
C SER A 231 -0.83 0.42 16.43
N GLU A 232 -1.73 -0.49 16.81
CA GLU A 232 -3.08 -0.62 16.23
C GLU A 232 -3.10 -0.83 14.71
N LEU A 233 -2.07 -1.50 14.15
CA LEU A 233 -1.94 -1.71 12.70
C LEU A 233 -1.90 -3.18 12.32
N ALA A 234 -1.13 -4.01 13.01
CA ALA A 234 -0.77 -5.35 12.52
C ALA A 234 -1.98 -6.27 12.32
N TYR A 235 -3.03 -6.11 13.09
CA TYR A 235 -4.24 -6.92 12.97
C TYR A 235 -5.09 -6.60 11.71
N TYR A 236 -4.84 -5.46 11.04
CA TYR A 236 -5.45 -5.15 9.74
C TYR A 236 -4.70 -5.79 8.55
N LEU A 237 -3.46 -6.22 8.76
CA LEU A 237 -2.64 -6.85 7.73
C LEU A 237 -2.91 -8.37 7.72
N ALA A 238 -3.11 -8.95 6.54
CA ALA A 238 -3.14 -10.39 6.40
C ALA A 238 -1.79 -11.00 6.84
N ALA A 239 -1.77 -12.27 7.25
CA ALA A 239 -0.59 -12.91 7.84
C ALA A 239 0.66 -12.86 6.95
N ASP A 240 0.50 -12.94 5.63
CA ASP A 240 1.57 -12.81 4.64
C ASP A 240 2.08 -11.35 4.54
N GLN A 241 1.18 -10.37 4.57
CA GLN A 241 1.53 -8.95 4.58
C GLN A 241 2.24 -8.58 5.89
N TRP A 242 1.75 -9.09 7.03
CA TRP A 242 2.41 -8.87 8.31
C TRP A 242 3.79 -9.52 8.36
N ALA A 243 3.93 -10.75 7.84
CA ALA A 243 5.23 -11.40 7.72
C ALA A 243 6.22 -10.58 6.86
N ALA A 244 5.78 -10.06 5.71
CA ALA A 244 6.61 -9.19 4.88
C ALA A 244 6.95 -7.87 5.61
N THR A 245 6.04 -7.31 6.41
CA THR A 245 6.31 -6.13 7.24
C THR A 245 7.38 -6.42 8.29
N ILE A 246 7.34 -7.58 8.95
CA ILE A 246 8.36 -8.02 9.91
C ILE A 246 9.74 -8.10 9.26
N GLU A 247 9.84 -8.65 8.04
CA GLU A 247 11.09 -8.70 7.28
C GLU A 247 11.63 -7.29 6.97
N ARG A 248 10.75 -6.37 6.58
CA ARG A 248 11.11 -4.96 6.35
C ARG A 248 11.59 -4.27 7.63
N ILE A 249 10.91 -4.50 8.76
CA ILE A 249 11.33 -4.00 10.07
C ILE A 249 12.75 -4.51 10.37
N GLY A 250 12.99 -5.81 10.29
CA GLY A 250 14.31 -6.40 10.55
C GLY A 250 15.41 -5.84 9.65
N ALA A 251 15.12 -5.63 8.36
CA ALA A 251 16.07 -5.07 7.39
C ALA A 251 16.39 -3.58 7.61
N SER A 252 15.50 -2.84 8.27
CA SER A 252 15.66 -1.40 8.55
C SER A 252 15.96 -1.06 10.01
N LEU A 253 15.97 -2.05 10.91
CA LEU A 253 16.31 -1.83 12.31
C LEU A 253 17.83 -1.67 12.47
N ALA A 254 18.26 -0.61 13.14
CA ALA A 254 19.66 -0.39 13.46
C ALA A 254 20.18 -1.43 14.47
N PRO A 255 21.48 -1.75 14.49
CA PRO A 255 22.05 -2.62 15.53
C PRO A 255 21.75 -2.07 16.92
N GLY A 256 21.14 -2.90 17.79
CA GLY A 256 20.70 -2.49 19.12
C GLY A 256 19.41 -1.65 19.14
N GLY A 257 18.73 -1.53 18.02
CA GLY A 257 17.43 -0.87 17.92
C GLY A 257 16.33 -1.67 18.59
N ALA A 258 15.19 -1.01 18.83
CA ALA A 258 14.03 -1.60 19.49
C ALA A 258 12.78 -1.56 18.59
N VAL A 259 11.89 -2.51 18.82
CA VAL A 259 10.55 -2.55 18.19
C VAL A 259 9.50 -2.56 19.28
N LEU A 260 8.57 -1.61 19.23
CA LEU A 260 7.39 -1.56 20.10
C LEU A 260 6.16 -2.04 19.31
N LEU A 261 5.49 -3.05 19.81
CA LEU A 261 4.15 -3.47 19.35
C LEU A 261 3.11 -3.13 20.41
N CYS A 262 1.99 -2.55 20.01
CA CYS A 262 0.87 -2.28 20.91
C CYS A 262 -0.45 -2.47 20.17
N HIS A 263 -1.28 -3.41 20.62
CA HIS A 263 -2.55 -3.74 19.94
C HIS A 263 -3.67 -3.99 20.95
N TRP A 264 -4.86 -3.52 20.60
CA TRP A 264 -6.10 -3.85 21.30
C TRP A 264 -6.33 -5.37 21.29
N SER A 265 -6.81 -5.93 22.42
CA SER A 265 -7.07 -7.36 22.57
C SER A 265 -8.45 -7.80 22.07
N GLY A 266 -9.31 -6.84 21.68
CA GLY A 266 -10.61 -7.15 21.12
C GLY A 266 -10.53 -7.62 19.66
N ASN A 267 -11.70 -7.80 19.08
CA ASN A 267 -11.86 -8.19 17.68
C ASN A 267 -12.84 -7.25 16.97
N ALA A 268 -12.66 -7.07 15.68
CA ALA A 268 -13.57 -6.31 14.82
C ALA A 268 -13.68 -7.00 13.45
N ASP A 269 -14.77 -6.73 12.75
CA ASP A 269 -15.09 -7.42 11.47
C ASP A 269 -14.07 -7.09 10.35
N ASP A 270 -13.34 -6.00 10.47
CA ASP A 270 -12.31 -5.56 9.53
C ASP A 270 -10.90 -6.04 9.86
N PHE A 271 -10.73 -6.83 10.94
CA PHE A 271 -9.46 -7.42 11.29
C PHE A 271 -9.16 -8.67 10.44
N ALA A 272 -7.95 -8.72 9.88
CA ALA A 272 -7.46 -9.89 9.15
C ALA A 272 -6.89 -10.98 10.10
N GLN A 273 -6.48 -10.58 11.29
CA GLN A 273 -5.95 -11.43 12.36
C GLN A 273 -6.16 -10.74 13.71
N THR A 274 -6.05 -11.46 14.80
CA THR A 274 -6.10 -10.88 16.16
C THR A 274 -4.79 -10.17 16.51
N GLY A 275 -4.82 -9.24 17.47
CA GLY A 275 -3.61 -8.65 18.03
C GLY A 275 -2.66 -9.71 18.64
N ALA A 276 -3.21 -10.75 19.26
CA ALA A 276 -2.43 -11.85 19.83
C ALA A 276 -1.67 -12.62 18.74
N GLU A 277 -2.35 -13.02 17.65
CA GLU A 277 -1.71 -13.69 16.50
C GLU A 277 -0.62 -12.83 15.86
N ALA A 278 -0.86 -11.54 15.73
CA ALA A 278 0.15 -10.61 15.21
C ALA A 278 1.41 -10.55 16.07
N HIS A 279 1.26 -10.50 17.40
CA HIS A 279 2.38 -10.54 18.35
C HIS A 279 3.12 -11.88 18.33
N GLU A 280 2.39 -12.99 18.25
CA GLU A 280 2.98 -14.34 18.17
C GLU A 280 3.79 -14.52 16.87
N LEU A 281 3.26 -14.06 15.75
CA LEU A 281 3.95 -14.11 14.46
C LEU A 281 5.22 -13.25 14.49
N PHE A 282 5.16 -12.06 15.09
CA PHE A 282 6.34 -11.21 15.27
C PHE A 282 7.41 -11.90 16.13
N ALA A 283 7.04 -12.45 17.29
CA ALA A 283 7.95 -13.14 18.16
C ALA A 283 8.63 -14.35 17.48
N ALA A 284 7.88 -15.07 16.64
CA ALA A 284 8.39 -16.23 15.92
C ALA A 284 9.34 -15.88 14.76
N ARG A 285 9.16 -14.71 14.13
CA ARG A 285 9.86 -14.38 12.87
C ARG A 285 10.92 -13.28 13.00
N SER A 286 10.81 -12.39 13.98
CA SER A 286 11.72 -11.23 14.06
C SER A 286 13.16 -11.60 14.45
N GLY A 287 13.38 -12.73 15.14
CA GLY A 287 14.67 -13.09 15.70
C GLY A 287 15.09 -12.20 16.89
N LEU A 288 14.28 -11.24 17.30
CA LEU A 288 14.56 -10.31 18.39
C LEU A 288 14.15 -10.90 19.74
N ARG A 289 14.85 -10.49 20.79
CA ARG A 289 14.51 -10.89 22.17
C ARG A 289 13.44 -9.94 22.72
N ARG A 290 12.38 -10.49 23.33
CA ARG A 290 11.42 -9.68 24.05
C ARG A 290 12.01 -9.08 25.32
N LEU A 291 12.03 -7.76 25.40
CA LEU A 291 12.57 -6.98 26.52
C LEU A 291 11.50 -6.64 27.56
N VAL A 292 10.31 -6.27 27.07
CA VAL A 292 9.16 -5.86 27.89
C VAL A 292 7.92 -6.58 27.40
N ALA A 293 7.07 -6.99 28.33
CA ALA A 293 5.71 -7.43 28.08
C ALA A 293 4.76 -6.79 29.09
N HIS A 294 3.72 -6.13 28.57
CA HIS A 294 2.62 -5.60 29.36
C HIS A 294 1.32 -6.11 28.73
N VAL A 295 0.55 -6.86 29.49
CA VAL A 295 -0.68 -7.50 29.04
C VAL A 295 -1.82 -7.14 29.98
N GLU A 296 -2.88 -6.60 29.42
CA GLU A 296 -4.15 -6.31 30.09
C GLU A 296 -5.29 -6.94 29.31
N ASP A 297 -6.46 -7.03 29.91
CA ASP A 297 -7.66 -7.53 29.21
C ASP A 297 -7.96 -6.72 27.93
N ALA A 298 -7.66 -5.41 27.96
CA ALA A 298 -8.00 -4.50 26.88
C ALA A 298 -6.92 -4.35 25.82
N PHE A 299 -5.63 -4.60 26.11
CA PHE A 299 -4.54 -4.50 25.14
C PHE A 299 -3.30 -5.28 25.54
N ARG A 300 -2.50 -5.61 24.55
CA ARG A 300 -1.18 -6.20 24.70
C ARG A 300 -0.13 -5.28 24.12
N MET A 301 0.97 -5.10 24.84
CA MET A 301 2.12 -4.33 24.43
C MET A 301 3.40 -5.06 24.72
N GLU A 302 4.32 -5.09 23.76
CA GLU A 302 5.60 -5.75 23.88
C GLU A 302 6.70 -4.91 23.23
N VAL A 303 7.89 -4.92 23.83
CA VAL A 303 9.09 -4.32 23.26
C VAL A 303 10.12 -5.40 23.00
N TYR A 304 10.74 -5.36 21.84
CA TYR A 304 11.78 -6.27 21.38
C TYR A 304 13.07 -5.51 21.03
N GLY A 305 14.23 -6.22 21.16
CA GLY A 305 15.54 -5.70 20.78
C GLY A 305 16.64 -6.75 20.83
#